data_ed7779f1ca5b608c2eaa7b57ab5a66e2
#
_entry.id   ed7779f1ca5b608c2eaa7b57ab5a66e2
#
_cell.length_a   1.000
_cell.length_b   1.000
_cell.length_c   1.000
_cell.angle_alpha   90.00
_cell.angle_beta   90.00
_cell.angle_gamma   90.00
#
_symmetry.space_group_name_H-M   'P 1'
#
loop_
_entity.id
_entity.type
_entity.pdbx_description
1 polymer ?
#
loop_
_entity_poly.entity_id
_entity_poly.type
_entity_poly.pdbx_seq_one_letter_code
_entity_poly.pdbx_strand_id
1 'polypeptide(L)'
;MKRKKTYEFSVVLVAPNLSVAQCDALYEAGCTDGTIVTRNGVTYIAFDRKATSLEQAIRSASADVRAAGFEIKRVELPALA
;
A
#
# COMPACT_ATOMS: atom_id res chain seq x y z
N MET A 1 8.92 25.33 -4.13
CA MET A 1 9.09 24.01 -3.47
C MET A 1 7.74 23.40 -3.14
N LYS A 2 7.49 22.17 -3.60
CA LYS A 2 6.22 21.51 -3.30
C LYS A 2 6.25 20.93 -1.90
N ARG A 3 5.18 21.14 -1.16
CA ARG A 3 5.05 20.55 0.17
C ARG A 3 4.56 19.12 0.03
N LYS A 4 5.03 18.26 0.91
CA LYS A 4 4.50 16.91 1.04
C LYS A 4 3.18 16.95 1.80
N LYS A 5 2.23 16.19 1.31
CA LYS A 5 0.94 15.97 1.97
C LYS A 5 0.77 14.49 2.24
N THR A 6 -0.08 14.16 3.19
CA THR A 6 -0.43 12.75 3.46
C THR A 6 -1.60 12.36 2.57
N TYR A 7 -1.39 11.30 1.80
CA TYR A 7 -2.42 10.75 0.91
C TYR A 7 -2.88 9.40 1.41
N GLU A 8 -4.18 9.19 1.43
CA GLU A 8 -4.78 7.93 1.83
C GLU A 8 -5.22 7.15 0.61
N PHE A 9 -4.82 5.89 0.54
CA PHE A 9 -5.24 4.98 -0.52
C PHE A 9 -4.97 3.54 -0.09
N SER A 10 -5.57 2.59 -0.79
CA SER A 10 -5.35 1.17 -0.50
C SER A 10 -4.79 0.46 -1.73
N VAL A 11 -3.81 -0.39 -1.50
CA VAL A 11 -3.23 -1.25 -2.53
C VAL A 11 -3.77 -2.66 -2.31
N VAL A 12 -4.59 -3.13 -3.24
CA VAL A 12 -5.21 -4.46 -3.15
C VAL A 12 -4.30 -5.49 -3.80
N LEU A 13 -3.99 -6.54 -3.05
CA LEU A 13 -3.05 -7.58 -3.48
C LEU A 13 -3.76 -8.78 -4.07
N VAL A 14 -3.03 -9.52 -4.90
CA VAL A 14 -3.48 -10.81 -5.45
C VAL A 14 -3.04 -11.93 -4.50
N ALA A 15 -3.30 -11.76 -3.20
CA ALA A 15 -2.94 -12.75 -2.20
C ALA A 15 -4.03 -12.77 -1.13
N PRO A 16 -4.69 -13.91 -0.88
CA PRO A 16 -5.80 -13.93 0.07
C PRO A 16 -5.38 -13.78 1.53
N ASN A 17 -4.20 -14.30 1.89
CA ASN A 17 -3.67 -14.21 3.25
C ASN A 17 -2.17 -14.05 3.21
N LEU A 18 -1.63 -13.33 4.19
CA LEU A 18 -0.20 -13.14 4.30
C LEU A 18 0.34 -13.83 5.55
N SER A 19 1.49 -14.48 5.41
CA SER A 19 2.24 -14.98 6.56
C SER A 19 2.93 -13.85 7.28
N VAL A 20 3.43 -14.11 8.49
CA VAL A 20 4.21 -13.13 9.25
C VAL A 20 5.46 -12.72 8.46
N ALA A 21 6.12 -13.68 7.82
CA ALA A 21 7.30 -13.38 7.01
C ALA A 21 6.98 -12.48 5.82
N GLN A 22 5.82 -12.66 5.20
CA GLN A 22 5.37 -11.79 4.10
C GLN A 22 5.04 -10.38 4.58
N CYS A 23 4.41 -10.24 5.75
CA CYS A 23 4.17 -8.93 6.35
C CYS A 23 5.48 -8.22 6.67
N ASP A 24 6.45 -8.95 7.22
CA ASP A 24 7.77 -8.39 7.51
C ASP A 24 8.47 -7.93 6.23
N ALA A 25 8.36 -8.70 5.16
CA ALA A 25 8.95 -8.33 3.87
C ALA A 25 8.37 -7.02 3.34
N LEU A 26 7.07 -6.80 3.52
CA LEU A 26 6.42 -5.55 3.12
C LEU A 26 6.97 -4.37 3.94
N TYR A 27 7.10 -4.52 5.26
CA TYR A 27 7.64 -3.46 6.10
C TYR A 27 9.10 -3.17 5.76
N GLU A 28 9.90 -4.19 5.51
CA GLU A 28 11.30 -4.02 5.12
C GLU A 28 11.46 -3.35 3.76
N ALA A 29 10.50 -3.55 2.86
CA ALA A 29 10.52 -2.93 1.54
C ALA A 29 10.11 -1.45 1.56
N GLY A 30 9.55 -0.96 2.67
CA GLY A 30 9.17 0.44 2.81
C GLY A 30 7.71 0.70 3.12
N CYS A 31 6.90 -0.35 3.36
CA CYS A 31 5.48 -0.21 3.64
C CYS A 31 5.19 0.06 5.13
N THR A 32 6.04 0.86 5.77
CA THR A 32 5.92 1.16 7.21
C THR A 32 4.77 2.10 7.51
N ASP A 33 4.29 2.84 6.53
CA ASP A 33 3.15 3.74 6.62
C ASP A 33 1.84 3.09 6.16
N GLY A 34 1.85 1.76 6.03
CA GLY A 34 0.67 1.00 5.63
C GLY A 34 0.18 0.07 6.71
N THR A 35 -1.12 -0.17 6.73
CA THR A 35 -1.76 -1.16 7.59
C THR A 35 -2.28 -2.30 6.73
N ILE A 36 -1.82 -3.53 7.02
CA ILE A 36 -2.22 -4.70 6.25
C ILE A 36 -3.55 -5.21 6.80
N VAL A 37 -4.54 -5.35 5.93
CA VAL A 37 -5.88 -5.81 6.30
C VAL A 37 -6.29 -6.95 5.37
N THR A 38 -6.83 -8.02 5.96
CA THR A 38 -7.45 -9.10 5.19
C THR A 38 -8.92 -9.18 5.59
N ARG A 39 -9.81 -9.11 4.59
CA ARG A 39 -11.25 -9.17 4.81
C ARG A 39 -11.91 -9.94 3.68
N ASN A 40 -12.70 -10.93 4.01
CA ASN A 40 -13.42 -11.76 3.03
C ASN A 40 -12.51 -12.33 1.94
N GLY A 41 -11.32 -12.80 2.34
CA GLY A 41 -10.37 -13.39 1.40
C GLY A 41 -9.62 -12.39 0.54
N VAL A 42 -9.77 -11.10 0.81
CA VAL A 42 -9.08 -10.02 0.09
C VAL A 42 -8.09 -9.36 1.04
N THR A 43 -6.85 -9.27 0.62
CA THR A 43 -5.80 -8.58 1.38
C THR A 43 -5.46 -7.26 0.71
N TYR A 44 -5.43 -6.19 1.49
CA TYR A 44 -5.01 -4.89 1.01
C TYR A 44 -4.16 -4.19 2.05
N ILE A 45 -3.41 -3.19 1.60
CA ILE A 45 -2.61 -2.36 2.48
C ILE A 45 -3.18 -0.95 2.41
N ALA A 46 -3.66 -0.46 3.55
CA ALA A 46 -4.17 0.91 3.67
C ALA A 46 -2.99 1.83 3.98
N PHE A 47 -2.64 2.69 3.04
CA PHE A 47 -1.51 3.61 3.17
C PHE A 47 -1.94 5.01 3.60
N ASP A 48 -1.12 5.61 4.46
CA ASP A 48 -1.13 7.04 4.76
C ASP A 48 0.26 7.55 4.40
N ARG A 49 0.49 7.87 3.14
CA ARG A 49 1.82 8.17 2.63
C ARG A 49 2.01 9.64 2.32
N LYS A 50 3.11 10.18 2.82
CA LYS A 50 3.52 11.56 2.50
C LYS A 50 4.21 11.60 1.16
N ALA A 51 3.77 12.50 0.31
CA ALA A 51 4.34 12.69 -1.02
C ALA A 51 3.99 14.08 -1.55
N THR A 52 4.60 14.46 -2.66
CA THR A 52 4.32 15.75 -3.30
C THR A 52 3.05 15.72 -4.14
N SER A 53 2.58 14.51 -4.51
CA SER A 53 1.33 14.32 -5.25
C SER A 53 0.77 12.94 -4.95
N LEU A 54 -0.52 12.76 -5.22
CA LEU A 54 -1.18 11.46 -5.07
C LEU A 54 -0.54 10.44 -6.01
N GLU A 55 -0.24 10.83 -7.23
CA GLU A 55 0.42 9.95 -8.20
C GLU A 55 1.76 9.44 -7.66
N GLN A 56 2.56 10.33 -7.10
CA GLN A 56 3.85 9.95 -6.53
C GLN A 56 3.67 8.99 -5.35
N ALA A 57 2.68 9.25 -4.48
CA ALA A 57 2.40 8.40 -3.33
C ALA A 57 2.03 6.98 -3.78
N ILE A 58 1.13 6.86 -4.75
CA ILE A 58 0.70 5.57 -5.28
C ILE A 58 1.86 4.85 -5.97
N ARG A 59 2.65 5.56 -6.77
CA ARG A 59 3.77 4.98 -7.50
C ARG A 59 4.83 4.43 -6.55
N SER A 60 5.21 5.18 -5.53
CA SER A 60 6.22 4.74 -4.57
C SER A 60 5.72 3.57 -3.72
N ALA A 61 4.47 3.63 -3.26
CA ALA A 61 3.89 2.53 -2.49
C ALA A 61 3.78 1.26 -3.33
N SER A 62 3.37 1.37 -4.59
CA SER A 62 3.29 0.24 -5.51
C SER A 62 4.66 -0.38 -5.75
N ALA A 63 5.70 0.44 -5.90
CA ALA A 63 7.06 -0.04 -6.08
C ALA A 63 7.53 -0.82 -4.84
N ASP A 64 7.22 -0.33 -3.64
CA ASP A 64 7.59 -1.01 -2.40
C ASP A 64 6.88 -2.37 -2.28
N VAL A 65 5.60 -2.42 -2.63
CA VAL A 65 4.82 -3.67 -2.60
C VAL A 65 5.40 -4.70 -3.57
N ARG A 66 5.73 -4.26 -4.79
CA ARG A 66 6.34 -5.15 -5.80
C ARG A 66 7.72 -5.61 -5.38
N ALA A 67 8.51 -4.74 -4.75
CA ALA A 67 9.83 -5.10 -4.25
C ALA A 67 9.75 -6.19 -3.18
N ALA A 68 8.66 -6.24 -2.44
CA ALA A 68 8.43 -7.30 -1.46
C ALA A 68 7.97 -8.62 -2.10
N GLY A 69 7.78 -8.65 -3.42
CA GLY A 69 7.41 -9.85 -4.16
C GLY A 69 5.91 -10.05 -4.38
N PHE A 70 5.12 -9.00 -4.23
CA PHE A 70 3.67 -9.11 -4.37
C PHE A 70 3.18 -8.55 -5.70
N GLU A 71 2.12 -9.14 -6.20
CA GLU A 71 1.40 -8.65 -7.36
C GLU A 71 0.24 -7.79 -6.90
N ILE A 72 0.08 -6.64 -7.54
CA ILE A 72 -0.98 -5.69 -7.22
C ILE A 72 -2.16 -5.94 -8.14
N LYS A 73 -3.34 -6.10 -7.54
CA LYS A 73 -4.58 -6.25 -8.30
C LYS A 73 -5.12 -4.90 -8.75
N ARG A 74 -5.15 -3.94 -7.83
CA ARG A 74 -5.62 -2.58 -8.11
C ARG A 74 -5.29 -1.65 -6.94
N VAL A 75 -5.40 -0.35 -7.19
CA VAL A 75 -5.32 0.67 -6.15
C VAL A 75 -6.70 1.27 -6.00
N GLU A 76 -7.14 1.42 -4.75
CA GLU A 76 -8.43 2.03 -4.43
C GLU A 76 -8.23 3.31 -3.65
N LEU A 77 -9.00 4.33 -4.01
CA LEU A 77 -9.01 5.58 -3.27
C LEU A 77 -10.19 5.56 -2.29
N PRO A 78 -10.06 6.24 -1.14
CA PRO A 78 -11.18 6.32 -0.22
C PRO A 78 -12.38 6.99 -0.88
N ALA A 79 -13.56 6.49 -0.56
CA ALA A 79 -14.79 7.09 -1.07
C ALA A 79 -14.91 8.51 -0.52
N LEU A 80 -15.17 9.46 -1.42
CA LEU A 80 -15.48 10.82 -1.01
C LEU A 80 -16.94 10.87 -0.56
N ALA A 81 -17.11 11.19 0.68
CA ALA A 81 -18.47 11.31 1.23
C ALA A 81 -19.10 12.60 0.73
#